data_307d0237f584e8581c035188c796ab43
#
_entry.id   307d0237f584e8581c035188c796ab43
#
_cell.length_a   1.000
_cell.length_b   1.000
_cell.length_c   1.000
_cell.angle_alpha   90.00
_cell.angle_beta   90.00
_cell.angle_gamma   90.00
#
_symmetry.space_group_name_H-M   'P 1'
#
loop_
_entity.id
_entity.type
_entity.pdbx_description
1 polymer ?
#
loop_
_entity_poly.entity_id
_entity_poly.type
_entity_poly.pdbx_seq_one_letter_code
_entity_poly.pdbx_strand_id
1 'polypeptide(L)'
;MTTLRPFFWLPLTFVLILFSCSTSKKSLLNQEYHSLVTKYNVLFNGKEAFSIGEEILSEAFEDNFYALLPIEPINLKGENIDESTIIPGFDRAEEKAVKAIQKHSIKINDLQYNRKIDEAYLLLGKARYFDRRFFPALEAFNFLLESGANQNVYLQGKIWREKTNIRLKNHQLAINNLRPLAMRLIPQNKHFPLANATLASAFINLKEIDSASFYMKRAALKAPKRKLKARYLFITGQLFESLGKKDSALWAYQEIVDLKRKSPPQFSIHAKIKKTLLDSTALFEDRVQSLSNLIKNFENLPYEHVLNRSIGTLYLEEDQDSVALIYFEKSLQSPSIDSFTQIENYQDLAEYNFEKGNY
;
A
#
# COMPACT_ATOMS: atom_id res chain seq x y z
N MET A 1 -68.33 38.41 -2.41
CA MET A 1 -67.44 37.25 -2.13
C MET A 1 -66.34 37.21 -3.17
N THR A 2 -65.20 37.77 -2.86
CA THR A 2 -64.07 37.90 -3.77
C THR A 2 -63.03 36.79 -3.44
N THR A 3 -62.89 35.82 -4.34
CA THR A 3 -61.96 34.74 -4.23
C THR A 3 -60.55 35.27 -4.49
N LEU A 4 -59.74 35.36 -3.46
CA LEU A 4 -58.30 35.65 -3.57
C LEU A 4 -57.58 34.52 -4.32
N ARG A 5 -56.94 34.85 -5.42
CA ARG A 5 -56.21 33.96 -6.31
C ARG A 5 -54.93 33.42 -5.65
N PRO A 6 -54.68 32.10 -5.56
CA PRO A 6 -53.48 31.51 -4.98
C PRO A 6 -52.21 31.64 -5.90
N PHE A 7 -52.30 32.41 -6.97
CA PHE A 7 -51.27 32.47 -8.03
C PHE A 7 -50.08 33.42 -7.73
N PHE A 8 -50.18 34.21 -6.67
CA PHE A 8 -49.13 35.22 -6.36
C PHE A 8 -47.97 34.70 -5.53
N TRP A 9 -48.09 33.54 -4.90
CA TRP A 9 -47.08 32.98 -4.03
C TRP A 9 -46.03 32.10 -4.76
N LEU A 10 -46.35 31.60 -5.95
CA LEU A 10 -45.48 30.73 -6.74
C LEU A 10 -44.19 31.43 -7.25
N PRO A 11 -44.26 32.68 -7.79
CA PRO A 11 -43.03 33.37 -8.22
C PRO A 11 -42.13 33.82 -7.07
N LEU A 12 -42.70 34.09 -5.87
CA LEU A 12 -41.92 34.50 -4.71
C LEU A 12 -41.09 33.37 -4.12
N THR A 13 -41.63 32.14 -4.09
CA THR A 13 -40.87 30.94 -3.70
C THR A 13 -39.78 30.55 -4.70
N PHE A 14 -40.01 30.76 -6.00
CA PHE A 14 -39.01 30.50 -7.05
C PHE A 14 -37.84 31.50 -7.01
N VAL A 15 -38.11 32.76 -6.69
CA VAL A 15 -37.06 33.80 -6.51
C VAL A 15 -36.19 33.52 -5.27
N LEU A 16 -36.78 32.97 -4.19
CA LEU A 16 -35.98 32.60 -2.99
C LEU A 16 -35.02 31.44 -3.21
N ILE A 17 -35.29 30.53 -4.15
CA ILE A 17 -34.40 29.41 -4.50
C ILE A 17 -33.19 29.90 -5.29
N LEU A 18 -33.27 30.98 -6.05
CA LEU A 18 -32.15 31.48 -6.87
C LEU A 18 -31.04 32.20 -6.06
N PHE A 19 -31.29 32.58 -4.79
CA PHE A 19 -30.31 33.25 -3.94
C PHE A 19 -29.44 32.30 -3.09
N SER A 20 -29.62 30.98 -3.19
CA SER A 20 -29.06 30.02 -2.24
C SER A 20 -27.65 29.52 -2.57
N CYS A 21 -27.07 29.81 -3.75
CA CYS A 21 -25.82 29.15 -4.21
C CYS A 21 -24.59 30.04 -4.31
N SER A 22 -24.40 31.01 -3.41
CA SER A 22 -23.23 31.89 -3.44
C SER A 22 -22.13 31.43 -2.49
N THR A 23 -20.94 31.07 -3.05
CA THR A 23 -19.73 30.77 -2.26
C THR A 23 -19.15 31.99 -1.53
N SER A 24 -19.71 33.19 -1.72
CA SER A 24 -19.29 34.44 -1.08
C SER A 24 -19.96 34.72 0.26
N LYS A 25 -20.95 33.91 0.68
CA LYS A 25 -21.74 34.14 1.92
C LYS A 25 -21.38 33.16 3.03
N LYS A 26 -21.10 33.69 4.22
CA LYS A 26 -20.80 32.91 5.45
C LYS A 26 -22.06 32.41 6.19
N SER A 27 -23.24 32.36 5.58
CA SER A 27 -24.43 31.88 6.29
C SER A 27 -24.30 30.37 6.61
N LEU A 28 -24.84 29.94 7.75
CA LEU A 28 -24.80 28.52 8.16
C LEU A 28 -25.44 27.60 7.11
N LEU A 29 -26.60 28.01 6.57
CA LEU A 29 -27.31 27.25 5.53
C LEU A 29 -26.42 27.05 4.28
N ASN A 30 -25.67 28.08 3.90
CA ASN A 30 -24.78 28.01 2.75
C ASN A 30 -23.59 27.06 3.00
N GLN A 31 -23.00 27.14 4.20
CA GLN A 31 -21.92 26.23 4.61
C GLN A 31 -22.38 24.76 4.60
N GLU A 32 -23.56 24.48 5.18
CA GLU A 32 -24.14 23.13 5.22
C GLU A 32 -24.47 22.61 3.82
N TYR A 33 -25.09 23.43 2.97
CA TYR A 33 -25.38 23.04 1.59
C TYR A 33 -24.11 22.67 0.82
N HIS A 34 -23.12 23.54 0.80
CA HIS A 34 -21.85 23.26 0.11
C HIS A 34 -21.10 22.07 0.72
N SER A 35 -21.13 21.90 2.05
CA SER A 35 -20.54 20.76 2.74
C SER A 35 -21.21 19.44 2.36
N LEU A 36 -22.54 19.39 2.32
CA LEU A 36 -23.31 18.20 1.93
C LEU A 36 -23.06 17.83 0.46
N VAL A 37 -23.14 18.79 -0.46
CA VAL A 37 -22.90 18.54 -1.89
C VAL A 37 -21.47 18.08 -2.11
N THR A 38 -20.49 18.73 -1.46
CA THR A 38 -19.08 18.31 -1.52
C THR A 38 -18.92 16.88 -1.04
N LYS A 39 -19.50 16.53 0.11
CA LYS A 39 -19.33 15.21 0.73
C LYS A 39 -19.98 14.09 -0.08
N TYR A 40 -21.27 14.22 -0.37
CA TYR A 40 -22.09 13.11 -0.87
C TYR A 40 -22.14 13.00 -2.39
N ASN A 41 -21.84 14.07 -3.12
CA ASN A 41 -21.83 14.02 -4.58
C ASN A 41 -20.41 14.06 -5.13
N VAL A 42 -19.64 15.07 -4.79
CA VAL A 42 -18.34 15.28 -5.44
C VAL A 42 -17.26 14.36 -4.87
N LEU A 43 -17.02 14.40 -3.54
CA LEU A 43 -15.98 13.60 -2.90
C LEU A 43 -16.32 12.11 -2.83
N PHE A 44 -17.59 11.75 -2.73
CA PHE A 44 -17.98 10.34 -2.78
C PHE A 44 -17.56 9.73 -4.11
N ASN A 45 -17.98 10.30 -5.23
CA ASN A 45 -17.62 9.82 -6.57
C ASN A 45 -16.08 9.87 -6.81
N GLY A 46 -15.39 10.89 -6.26
CA GLY A 46 -13.94 10.98 -6.36
C GLY A 46 -13.22 9.88 -5.58
N LYS A 47 -13.71 9.53 -4.39
CA LYS A 47 -13.16 8.44 -3.56
C LYS A 47 -13.44 7.06 -4.17
N GLU A 48 -14.59 6.85 -4.79
CA GLU A 48 -14.88 5.63 -5.54
C GLU A 48 -13.92 5.48 -6.72
N ALA A 49 -13.77 6.52 -7.53
CA ALA A 49 -12.82 6.50 -8.65
C ALA A 49 -11.38 6.24 -8.18
N PHE A 50 -10.96 6.85 -7.08
CA PHE A 50 -9.67 6.62 -6.46
C PHE A 50 -9.49 5.15 -6.01
N SER A 51 -10.52 4.55 -5.42
CA SER A 51 -10.49 3.15 -4.98
C SER A 51 -10.35 2.18 -6.17
N ILE A 52 -11.01 2.48 -7.29
CA ILE A 52 -10.86 1.70 -8.53
C ILE A 52 -9.40 1.76 -9.03
N GLY A 53 -8.78 2.95 -9.03
CA GLY A 53 -7.38 3.10 -9.40
C GLY A 53 -6.42 2.32 -8.47
N GLU A 54 -6.67 2.33 -7.15
CA GLU A 54 -5.88 1.52 -6.20
C GLU A 54 -6.05 0.01 -6.45
N GLU A 55 -7.25 -0.45 -6.80
CA GLU A 55 -7.54 -1.85 -7.12
C GLU A 55 -6.80 -2.28 -8.38
N ILE A 56 -6.91 -1.52 -9.47
CA ILE A 56 -6.18 -1.78 -10.73
C ILE A 56 -4.67 -1.90 -10.48
N LEU A 57 -4.08 -0.96 -9.72
CA LEU A 57 -2.65 -1.03 -9.39
C LEU A 57 -2.29 -2.26 -8.55
N SER A 58 -3.15 -2.62 -7.58
CA SER A 58 -2.92 -3.78 -6.71
C SER A 58 -3.05 -5.11 -7.44
N GLU A 59 -3.89 -5.19 -8.48
CA GLU A 59 -4.08 -6.38 -9.31
C GLU A 59 -2.96 -6.55 -10.34
N ALA A 60 -2.46 -5.44 -10.87
CA ALA A 60 -1.35 -5.43 -11.83
C ALA A 60 0.03 -5.66 -11.17
N PHE A 61 0.10 -5.69 -9.83
CA PHE A 61 1.35 -5.85 -9.12
C PHE A 61 1.62 -7.31 -8.76
N GLU A 62 2.73 -7.84 -9.25
CA GLU A 62 3.26 -9.14 -8.90
C GLU A 62 4.38 -9.02 -7.86
N ASP A 63 4.27 -9.79 -6.77
CA ASP A 63 5.24 -9.76 -5.67
C ASP A 63 6.45 -10.67 -5.97
N ASN A 64 7.65 -10.11 -5.98
CA ASN A 64 8.89 -10.89 -5.96
C ASN A 64 9.26 -11.26 -4.53
N PHE A 65 8.93 -12.49 -4.10
CA PHE A 65 9.22 -13.00 -2.75
C PHE A 65 10.71 -13.35 -2.50
N TYR A 66 11.54 -13.34 -3.53
CA TYR A 66 12.99 -13.53 -3.41
C TYR A 66 13.73 -12.23 -3.08
N ALA A 67 13.12 -11.08 -3.35
CA ALA A 67 13.62 -9.77 -2.99
C ALA A 67 12.85 -9.17 -1.82
N LEU A 68 13.40 -8.11 -1.19
CA LEU A 68 12.67 -7.35 -0.18
C LEU A 68 11.40 -6.76 -0.80
N LEU A 69 10.24 -7.17 -0.28
CA LEU A 69 8.96 -6.70 -0.79
C LEU A 69 8.78 -5.20 -0.59
N PRO A 70 8.19 -4.49 -1.55
CA PRO A 70 7.85 -3.09 -1.36
C PRO A 70 6.71 -2.96 -0.35
N ILE A 71 6.81 -1.94 0.51
CA ILE A 71 5.76 -1.62 1.50
C ILE A 71 4.46 -1.28 0.79
N GLU A 72 4.55 -0.59 -0.34
CA GLU A 72 3.43 -0.27 -1.22
C GLU A 72 3.56 -1.07 -2.52
N PRO A 73 2.59 -1.98 -2.82
CA PRO A 73 2.62 -2.81 -4.01
C PRO A 73 2.25 -1.98 -5.24
N ILE A 74 3.21 -1.21 -5.74
CA ILE A 74 3.07 -0.38 -6.94
C ILE A 74 4.31 -0.60 -7.79
N ASN A 75 4.10 -0.89 -9.05
CA ASN A 75 5.19 -0.99 -10.00
C ASN A 75 5.72 0.40 -10.33
N LEU A 76 6.81 0.78 -9.69
CA LEU A 76 7.49 2.07 -9.90
C LEU A 76 8.69 1.95 -10.83
N LYS A 77 9.12 0.72 -11.10
CA LYS A 77 10.19 0.40 -12.03
C LYS A 77 9.67 0.33 -13.47
N GLY A 78 9.02 1.36 -13.89
CA GLY A 78 8.82 1.60 -15.30
C GLY A 78 9.53 2.89 -15.63
N GLU A 79 10.83 2.85 -15.80
CA GLU A 79 11.54 3.90 -16.54
C GLU A 79 10.95 4.09 -17.95
N ASN A 80 10.06 3.17 -18.37
CA ASN A 80 9.34 3.15 -19.64
C ASN A 80 7.82 3.19 -19.52
N ILE A 81 7.24 3.48 -18.35
CA ILE A 81 5.83 3.90 -18.37
C ILE A 81 5.87 5.36 -18.75
N ASP A 82 5.60 5.60 -20.01
CA ASP A 82 5.41 6.91 -20.58
C ASP A 82 4.59 7.77 -19.62
N GLU A 83 5.00 9.02 -19.37
CA GLU A 83 4.27 9.95 -18.48
C GLU A 83 2.79 10.09 -18.89
N SER A 84 2.46 9.63 -20.08
CA SER A 84 1.12 9.57 -20.69
C SER A 84 0.25 8.42 -20.19
N THR A 85 0.76 7.43 -19.44
CA THR A 85 -0.07 6.30 -18.98
C THR A 85 -0.95 6.74 -17.82
N ILE A 86 -2.10 7.30 -18.14
CA ILE A 86 -3.16 7.65 -17.18
C ILE A 86 -3.72 6.34 -16.60
N ILE A 87 -3.60 6.17 -15.29
CA ILE A 87 -4.24 5.04 -14.60
C ILE A 87 -5.70 5.40 -14.39
N PRO A 88 -6.64 4.64 -14.99
CA PRO A 88 -8.07 4.93 -14.84
C PRO A 88 -8.47 5.06 -13.38
N GLY A 89 -9.16 6.12 -13.04
CA GLY A 89 -9.67 6.39 -11.70
C GLY A 89 -8.93 7.52 -10.98
N PHE A 90 -7.62 7.69 -11.12
CA PHE A 90 -6.90 8.79 -10.46
C PHE A 90 -7.17 10.13 -11.13
N ASP A 91 -7.24 10.17 -12.47
CA ASP A 91 -7.66 11.32 -13.25
C ASP A 91 -9.06 11.82 -12.84
N ARG A 92 -10.02 10.89 -12.73
CA ARG A 92 -11.38 11.22 -12.29
C ARG A 92 -11.42 11.64 -10.80
N ALA A 93 -10.61 11.02 -9.94
CA ALA A 93 -10.50 11.42 -8.55
C ALA A 93 -9.97 12.85 -8.43
N GLU A 94 -8.94 13.21 -9.23
CA GLU A 94 -8.42 14.58 -9.31
C GLU A 94 -9.48 15.55 -9.83
N GLU A 95 -10.16 15.24 -10.96
CA GLU A 95 -11.24 16.06 -11.50
C GLU A 95 -12.29 16.39 -10.42
N LYS A 96 -12.73 15.38 -9.66
CA LYS A 96 -13.71 15.57 -8.58
C LYS A 96 -13.14 16.41 -7.43
N ALA A 97 -11.90 16.17 -7.05
CA ALA A 97 -11.24 16.98 -6.01
C ALA A 97 -11.11 18.45 -6.41
N VAL A 98 -10.66 18.72 -7.64
CA VAL A 98 -10.56 20.07 -8.21
C VAL A 98 -11.95 20.72 -8.30
N LYS A 99 -12.96 20.00 -8.76
CA LYS A 99 -14.34 20.49 -8.81
C LYS A 99 -14.85 20.86 -7.42
N ALA A 100 -14.56 20.05 -6.38
CA ALA A 100 -14.93 20.37 -5.00
C ALA A 100 -14.29 21.69 -4.56
N ILE A 101 -12.99 21.86 -4.81
CA ILE A 101 -12.23 23.06 -4.43
C ILE A 101 -12.76 24.29 -5.17
N GLN A 102 -12.96 24.22 -6.48
CA GLN A 102 -13.36 25.38 -7.29
C GLN A 102 -14.82 25.78 -7.08
N LYS A 103 -15.73 24.82 -6.93
CA LYS A 103 -17.18 25.10 -6.90
C LYS A 103 -17.77 25.20 -5.51
N HIS A 104 -17.11 24.66 -4.48
CA HIS A 104 -17.66 24.55 -3.15
C HIS A 104 -16.79 25.16 -2.04
N SER A 105 -15.65 25.77 -2.40
CA SER A 105 -14.82 26.52 -1.46
C SER A 105 -15.57 27.80 -1.02
N ILE A 106 -15.63 28.01 0.31
CA ILE A 106 -16.16 29.23 0.90
C ILE A 106 -15.00 29.89 1.65
N LYS A 107 -14.23 30.71 0.93
CA LYS A 107 -13.04 31.41 1.47
C LYS A 107 -13.37 32.88 1.72
N ILE A 108 -13.35 33.30 2.98
CA ILE A 108 -13.64 34.69 3.41
C ILE A 108 -12.55 35.11 4.39
N ASN A 109 -11.86 36.21 4.11
CA ASN A 109 -10.72 36.69 4.91
C ASN A 109 -9.69 35.59 5.17
N ASP A 110 -9.31 34.87 4.12
CA ASP A 110 -8.38 33.74 4.13
C ASP A 110 -8.79 32.51 4.97
N LEU A 111 -9.97 32.52 5.58
CA LEU A 111 -10.51 31.38 6.30
C LEU A 111 -11.43 30.56 5.42
N GLN A 112 -11.22 29.25 5.42
CA GLN A 112 -12.06 28.26 4.72
C GLN A 112 -13.24 27.81 5.62
N TYR A 113 -14.46 28.04 5.16
CA TYR A 113 -15.68 27.70 5.92
C TYR A 113 -16.31 26.35 5.52
N ASN A 114 -16.01 25.83 4.32
CA ASN A 114 -16.39 24.47 3.97
C ASN A 114 -15.31 23.46 4.39
N ARG A 115 -15.49 22.83 5.56
CA ARG A 115 -14.55 21.84 6.13
C ARG A 115 -14.29 20.61 5.25
N LYS A 116 -15.12 20.39 4.19
CA LYS A 116 -14.91 19.28 3.25
C LYS A 116 -13.85 19.57 2.20
N ILE A 117 -13.43 20.80 2.06
CA ILE A 117 -12.34 21.21 1.17
C ILE A 117 -10.99 20.60 1.61
N ASP A 118 -10.77 20.42 2.91
CA ASP A 118 -9.60 19.72 3.42
C ASP A 118 -9.53 18.26 2.90
N GLU A 119 -10.69 17.56 2.90
CA GLU A 119 -10.78 16.21 2.32
C GLU A 119 -10.55 16.23 0.80
N ALA A 120 -10.94 17.31 0.11
CA ALA A 120 -10.69 17.47 -1.33
C ALA A 120 -9.20 17.64 -1.63
N TYR A 121 -8.48 18.48 -0.88
CA TYR A 121 -7.03 18.60 -1.03
C TYR A 121 -6.29 17.30 -0.69
N LEU A 122 -6.74 16.55 0.31
CA LEU A 122 -6.19 15.24 0.62
C LEU A 122 -6.38 14.25 -0.55
N LEU A 123 -7.57 14.23 -1.15
CA LEU A 123 -7.87 13.38 -2.31
C LEU A 123 -7.05 13.81 -3.52
N LEU A 124 -6.96 15.12 -3.78
CA LEU A 124 -6.15 15.71 -4.85
C LEU A 124 -4.68 15.29 -4.76
N GLY A 125 -4.10 15.46 -3.57
CA GLY A 125 -2.70 15.08 -3.35
C GLY A 125 -2.47 13.59 -3.53
N LYS A 126 -3.38 12.75 -3.06
CA LYS A 126 -3.30 11.28 -3.25
C LYS A 126 -3.43 10.89 -4.73
N ALA A 127 -4.38 11.45 -5.45
CA ALA A 127 -4.57 11.16 -6.88
C ALA A 127 -3.31 11.52 -7.68
N ARG A 128 -2.76 12.71 -7.44
CA ARG A 128 -1.51 13.16 -8.06
C ARG A 128 -0.29 12.32 -7.68
N TYR A 129 -0.24 11.80 -6.44
CA TYR A 129 0.82 10.90 -5.98
C TYR A 129 0.82 9.58 -6.78
N PHE A 130 -0.33 8.97 -6.96
CA PHE A 130 -0.43 7.72 -7.73
C PHE A 130 -0.23 7.94 -9.22
N ASP A 131 -0.56 9.13 -9.70
CA ASP A 131 -0.30 9.60 -11.06
C ASP A 131 1.16 10.06 -11.27
N ARG A 132 2.03 9.84 -10.27
CA ARG A 132 3.47 10.17 -10.22
C ARG A 132 3.80 11.66 -10.35
N ARG A 133 2.83 12.53 -10.28
CA ARG A 133 3.02 13.98 -10.24
C ARG A 133 3.32 14.43 -8.81
N PHE A 134 4.53 14.12 -8.34
CA PHE A 134 4.91 14.26 -6.92
C PHE A 134 5.00 15.72 -6.46
N PHE A 135 5.50 16.64 -7.29
CA PHE A 135 5.52 18.06 -6.93
C PHE A 135 4.11 18.65 -6.78
N PRO A 136 3.19 18.49 -7.76
CA PRO A 136 1.79 18.88 -7.58
C PRO A 136 1.08 18.19 -6.41
N ALA A 137 1.48 16.95 -6.06
CA ALA A 137 0.96 16.28 -4.88
C ALA A 137 1.44 16.97 -3.58
N LEU A 138 2.73 17.34 -3.49
CA LEU A 138 3.27 18.09 -2.35
C LEU A 138 2.56 19.43 -2.16
N GLU A 139 2.29 20.16 -3.24
CA GLU A 139 1.56 21.43 -3.17
C GLU A 139 0.17 21.23 -2.54
N ALA A 140 -0.57 20.21 -2.98
CA ALA A 140 -1.89 19.89 -2.42
C ALA A 140 -1.81 19.53 -0.92
N PHE A 141 -0.80 18.75 -0.51
CA PHE A 141 -0.62 18.41 0.90
C PHE A 141 -0.15 19.58 1.74
N ASN A 142 0.74 20.44 1.24
CA ASN A 142 1.17 21.64 1.95
C ASN A 142 0.00 22.60 2.18
N PHE A 143 -0.80 22.86 1.14
CA PHE A 143 -2.00 23.67 1.29
C PHE A 143 -2.95 23.12 2.35
N LEU A 144 -3.19 21.79 2.33
CA LEU A 144 -3.99 21.11 3.35
C LEU A 144 -3.47 21.35 4.77
N LEU A 145 -2.16 21.30 4.96
CA LEU A 145 -1.55 21.45 6.28
C LEU A 145 -1.58 22.89 6.81
N GLU A 146 -1.66 23.88 5.91
CA GLU A 146 -1.78 25.29 6.23
C GLU A 146 -3.24 25.73 6.46
N SER A 147 -4.22 24.98 5.93
CA SER A 147 -5.64 25.36 5.95
C SER A 147 -6.33 25.26 7.32
N GLY A 148 -5.66 24.69 8.33
CA GLY A 148 -6.27 24.44 9.65
C GLY A 148 -7.22 23.23 9.66
N ALA A 149 -6.96 22.24 8.84
CA ALA A 149 -7.74 21.01 8.71
C ALA A 149 -8.01 20.31 10.05
N ASN A 150 -9.12 19.57 10.11
CA ASN A 150 -9.39 18.74 11.29
C ASN A 150 -8.27 17.71 11.53
N GLN A 151 -8.07 17.34 12.80
CA GLN A 151 -6.95 16.50 13.26
C GLN A 151 -6.78 15.20 12.44
N ASN A 152 -7.87 14.56 12.04
CA ASN A 152 -7.82 13.32 11.28
C ASN A 152 -7.29 13.52 9.86
N VAL A 153 -7.76 14.54 9.14
CA VAL A 153 -7.31 14.88 7.78
C VAL A 153 -5.89 15.43 7.81
N TYR A 154 -5.58 16.26 8.80
CA TYR A 154 -4.25 16.80 9.04
C TYR A 154 -3.18 15.71 9.23
N LEU A 155 -3.46 14.69 10.07
CA LEU A 155 -2.55 13.56 10.26
C LEU A 155 -2.32 12.78 8.96
N GLN A 156 -3.38 12.55 8.19
CA GLN A 156 -3.25 11.92 6.86
C GLN A 156 -2.39 12.78 5.93
N GLY A 157 -2.66 14.07 5.85
CA GLY A 157 -1.89 15.01 5.02
C GLY A 157 -0.41 14.97 5.35
N LYS A 158 -0.05 14.99 6.65
CA LYS A 158 1.35 14.86 7.09
C LYS A 158 1.99 13.57 6.60
N ILE A 159 1.33 12.42 6.77
CA ILE A 159 1.89 11.13 6.38
C ILE A 159 2.05 11.06 4.86
N TRP A 160 1.05 11.49 4.10
CA TRP A 160 1.08 11.46 2.64
C TRP A 160 2.10 12.43 2.05
N ARG A 161 2.28 13.61 2.66
CA ARG A 161 3.34 14.53 2.28
C ARG A 161 4.72 13.87 2.40
N GLU A 162 5.01 13.23 3.53
CA GLU A 162 6.30 12.59 3.72
C GLU A 162 6.45 11.33 2.86
N LYS A 163 5.37 10.61 2.58
CA LYS A 163 5.36 9.54 1.59
C LYS A 163 5.76 10.05 0.20
N THR A 164 5.29 11.25 -0.16
CA THR A 164 5.68 11.92 -1.40
C THR A 164 7.15 12.38 -1.37
N ASN A 165 7.62 12.91 -0.24
CA ASN A 165 9.03 13.25 -0.06
C ASN A 165 9.96 12.04 -0.26
N ILE A 166 9.56 10.85 0.22
CA ILE A 166 10.32 9.61 -0.01
C ILE A 166 10.42 9.28 -1.50
N ARG A 167 9.35 9.48 -2.29
CA ARG A 167 9.40 9.32 -3.76
C ARG A 167 10.35 10.29 -4.43
N LEU A 168 10.45 11.50 -3.93
CA LEU A 168 11.40 12.52 -4.38
C LEU A 168 12.82 12.34 -3.80
N LYS A 169 13.10 11.18 -3.16
CA LYS A 169 14.38 10.83 -2.53
C LYS A 169 14.78 11.72 -1.34
N ASN A 170 13.86 12.50 -0.80
CA ASN A 170 14.06 13.32 0.40
C ASN A 170 13.88 12.49 1.69
N HIS A 171 14.58 11.37 1.79
CA HIS A 171 14.37 10.37 2.85
C HIS A 171 14.65 10.93 4.25
N GLN A 172 15.75 11.68 4.42
CA GLN A 172 16.10 12.24 5.71
C GLN A 172 15.08 13.29 6.19
N LEU A 173 14.56 14.12 5.27
CA LEU A 173 13.49 15.06 5.57
C LEU A 173 12.23 14.34 6.04
N ALA A 174 11.85 13.28 5.34
CA ALA A 174 10.69 12.45 5.72
C ALA A 174 10.86 11.83 7.11
N ILE A 175 12.06 11.32 7.44
CA ILE A 175 12.36 10.78 8.77
C ILE A 175 12.22 11.87 9.84
N ASN A 176 12.83 13.03 9.64
CA ASN A 176 12.79 14.13 10.60
C ASN A 176 11.34 14.58 10.90
N ASN A 177 10.49 14.60 9.88
CA ASN A 177 9.08 15.00 10.01
C ASN A 177 8.17 13.90 10.58
N LEU A 178 8.41 12.62 10.22
CA LEU A 178 7.54 11.50 10.62
C LEU A 178 7.91 10.91 11.98
N ARG A 179 9.21 10.86 12.35
CA ARG A 179 9.64 10.22 13.60
C ARG A 179 8.93 10.80 14.83
N PRO A 180 8.85 12.13 15.03
CA PRO A 180 8.11 12.70 16.17
C PRO A 180 6.62 12.36 16.12
N LEU A 181 6.02 12.29 14.94
CA LEU A 181 4.63 11.89 14.76
C LEU A 181 4.41 10.43 15.12
N ALA A 182 5.20 9.52 14.57
CA ALA A 182 5.10 8.07 14.82
C ALA A 182 5.32 7.71 16.30
N MET A 183 6.15 8.48 17.01
CA MET A 183 6.39 8.28 18.45
C MET A 183 5.24 8.79 19.33
N ARG A 184 4.52 9.84 18.91
CA ARG A 184 3.36 10.39 19.64
C ARG A 184 2.08 9.61 19.38
N LEU A 185 1.93 8.97 18.22
CA LEU A 185 0.73 8.21 17.90
C LEU A 185 0.64 6.97 18.79
N ILE A 186 -0.48 6.83 19.48
CA ILE A 186 -0.79 5.61 20.24
C ILE A 186 -1.20 4.47 19.29
N PRO A 187 -0.96 3.21 19.67
CA PRO A 187 -1.24 2.05 18.80
C PRO A 187 -2.69 1.89 18.35
N GLN A 188 -3.65 2.50 19.05
CA GLN A 188 -5.08 2.48 18.74
C GLN A 188 -5.46 3.53 17.68
N ASN A 189 -4.58 4.48 17.41
CA ASN A 189 -4.84 5.47 16.37
C ASN A 189 -4.81 4.81 14.99
N LYS A 190 -5.84 5.03 14.18
CA LYS A 190 -5.98 4.42 12.84
C LYS A 190 -4.85 4.79 11.88
N HIS A 191 -4.13 5.89 12.12
CA HIS A 191 -2.99 6.33 11.31
C HIS A 191 -1.66 5.74 11.77
N PHE A 192 -1.62 5.09 12.93
CA PHE A 192 -0.41 4.49 13.49
C PHE A 192 0.28 3.52 12.53
N PRO A 193 -0.42 2.56 11.87
CA PRO A 193 0.22 1.63 10.96
C PRO A 193 0.84 2.33 9.76
N LEU A 194 0.09 3.25 9.13
CA LEU A 194 0.56 3.97 7.95
C LEU A 194 1.77 4.86 8.27
N ALA A 195 1.76 5.59 9.38
CA ALA A 195 2.87 6.44 9.79
C ALA A 195 4.15 5.62 10.02
N ASN A 196 4.04 4.49 10.73
CA ASN A 196 5.17 3.61 10.99
C ASN A 196 5.68 2.92 9.71
N ALA A 197 4.80 2.45 8.83
CA ALA A 197 5.18 1.84 7.55
C ALA A 197 5.87 2.85 6.62
N THR A 198 5.37 4.09 6.55
CA THR A 198 5.99 5.16 5.76
C THR A 198 7.38 5.50 6.31
N LEU A 199 7.53 5.56 7.63
CA LEU A 199 8.83 5.80 8.26
C LEU A 199 9.81 4.64 8.02
N ALA A 200 9.34 3.39 8.10
CA ALA A 200 10.13 2.21 7.74
C ALA A 200 10.61 2.27 6.28
N SER A 201 9.76 2.72 5.35
CA SER A 201 10.14 2.90 3.93
C SER A 201 11.30 3.89 3.77
N ALA A 202 11.31 5.00 4.50
CA ALA A 202 12.40 5.96 4.47
C ALA A 202 13.73 5.34 4.97
N PHE A 203 13.68 4.57 6.06
CA PHE A 203 14.85 3.86 6.59
C PHE A 203 15.36 2.76 5.66
N ILE A 204 14.47 2.00 5.00
CA ILE A 204 14.86 1.00 3.98
C ILE A 204 15.67 1.69 2.87
N ASN A 205 15.19 2.84 2.36
CA ASN A 205 15.88 3.57 1.30
C ASN A 205 17.25 4.12 1.73
N LEU A 206 17.44 4.39 3.02
CA LEU A 206 18.74 4.78 3.58
C LEU A 206 19.59 3.57 4.03
N LYS A 207 19.11 2.34 3.85
CA LYS A 207 19.75 1.08 4.30
C LYS A 207 19.92 1.00 5.83
N GLU A 208 19.17 1.77 6.60
CA GLU A 208 19.11 1.70 8.06
C GLU A 208 18.15 0.58 8.50
N ILE A 209 18.56 -0.68 8.30
CA ILE A 209 17.68 -1.86 8.39
C ILE A 209 17.18 -2.10 9.82
N ASP A 210 17.96 -1.82 10.86
CA ASP A 210 17.51 -1.94 12.26
C ASP A 210 16.32 -1.01 12.54
N SER A 211 16.46 0.28 12.18
CA SER A 211 15.38 1.26 12.32
C SER A 211 14.16 0.84 11.49
N ALA A 212 14.38 0.40 10.25
CA ALA A 212 13.31 -0.07 9.37
C ALA A 212 12.53 -1.24 9.99
N SER A 213 13.23 -2.24 10.51
CA SER A 213 12.62 -3.44 11.14
C SER A 213 11.78 -3.06 12.36
N PHE A 214 12.27 -2.14 13.20
CA PHE A 214 11.55 -1.65 14.36
C PHE A 214 10.21 -1.00 13.99
N TYR A 215 10.22 -0.05 13.06
CA TYR A 215 9.01 0.64 12.64
C TYR A 215 8.08 -0.26 11.81
N MET A 216 8.63 -1.17 11.01
CA MET A 216 7.83 -2.12 10.23
C MET A 216 7.06 -3.10 11.13
N LYS A 217 7.71 -3.65 12.17
CA LYS A 217 7.06 -4.48 13.20
C LYS A 217 5.90 -3.74 13.87
N ARG A 218 6.10 -2.48 14.26
CA ARG A 218 5.03 -1.64 14.83
C ARG A 218 3.84 -1.49 13.89
N ALA A 219 4.10 -1.24 12.61
CA ALA A 219 3.07 -1.14 11.58
C ALA A 219 2.31 -2.47 11.42
N ALA A 220 3.02 -3.59 11.32
CA ALA A 220 2.46 -4.92 11.11
C ALA A 220 1.51 -5.35 12.24
N LEU A 221 1.90 -5.13 13.50
CA LEU A 221 1.09 -5.49 14.67
C LEU A 221 -0.26 -4.78 14.71
N LYS A 222 -0.40 -3.62 14.10
CA LYS A 222 -1.59 -2.77 14.12
C LYS A 222 -2.25 -2.56 12.75
N ALA A 223 -1.78 -3.26 11.72
CA ALA A 223 -2.36 -3.17 10.39
C ALA A 223 -3.84 -3.57 10.37
N PRO A 224 -4.74 -2.73 9.81
CA PRO A 224 -6.19 -2.92 9.95
C PRO A 224 -6.76 -4.04 9.07
N LYS A 225 -6.17 -4.23 7.88
CA LYS A 225 -6.61 -5.24 6.91
C LYS A 225 -5.67 -6.44 6.93
N ARG A 226 -6.21 -7.66 6.86
CA ARG A 226 -5.42 -8.92 6.91
C ARG A 226 -4.40 -9.01 5.76
N LYS A 227 -4.76 -8.63 4.54
CA LYS A 227 -3.85 -8.57 3.39
C LYS A 227 -2.64 -7.66 3.69
N LEU A 228 -2.91 -6.47 4.24
CA LEU A 228 -1.87 -5.52 4.61
C LEU A 228 -1.01 -6.02 5.80
N LYS A 229 -1.64 -6.66 6.80
CA LYS A 229 -0.93 -7.25 7.93
C LYS A 229 0.04 -8.34 7.47
N ALA A 230 -0.39 -9.23 6.58
CA ALA A 230 0.46 -10.29 6.03
C ALA A 230 1.67 -9.71 5.28
N ARG A 231 1.47 -8.70 4.42
CA ARG A 231 2.56 -8.00 3.73
C ARG A 231 3.55 -7.37 4.72
N TYR A 232 3.07 -6.63 5.69
CA TYR A 232 3.92 -5.96 6.66
C TYR A 232 4.70 -6.93 7.55
N LEU A 233 4.08 -8.05 7.93
CA LEU A 233 4.76 -9.12 8.66
C LEU A 233 5.83 -9.79 7.79
N PHE A 234 5.54 -10.03 6.51
CA PHE A 234 6.51 -10.64 5.60
C PHE A 234 7.75 -9.75 5.42
N ILE A 235 7.53 -8.46 5.15
CA ILE A 235 8.63 -7.47 5.09
C ILE A 235 9.39 -7.42 6.42
N THR A 236 8.70 -7.49 7.55
CA THR A 236 9.34 -7.53 8.87
C THR A 236 10.25 -8.75 9.01
N GLY A 237 9.78 -9.92 8.56
CA GLY A 237 10.58 -11.15 8.52
C GLY A 237 11.84 -10.98 7.66
N GLN A 238 11.69 -10.48 6.43
CA GLN A 238 12.81 -10.23 5.52
C GLN A 238 13.83 -9.23 6.08
N LEU A 239 13.38 -8.17 6.75
CA LEU A 239 14.27 -7.22 7.42
C LEU A 239 15.02 -7.87 8.60
N PHE A 240 14.39 -8.76 9.35
CA PHE A 240 15.07 -9.50 10.40
C PHE A 240 16.05 -10.55 9.85
N GLU A 241 15.73 -11.20 8.74
CA GLU A 241 16.66 -12.08 8.04
C GLU A 241 17.94 -11.32 7.65
N SER A 242 17.80 -10.14 7.02
CA SER A 242 18.96 -9.32 6.61
C SER A 242 19.80 -8.80 7.78
N LEU A 243 19.26 -8.80 9.00
CA LEU A 243 19.96 -8.49 10.25
C LEU A 243 20.53 -9.74 10.94
N GLY A 244 20.35 -10.94 10.40
CA GLY A 244 20.72 -12.19 11.05
C GLY A 244 19.89 -12.53 12.28
N LYS A 245 18.77 -11.81 12.55
CA LYS A 245 17.88 -11.99 13.70
C LYS A 245 16.86 -13.11 13.45
N LYS A 246 17.36 -14.35 13.38
CA LYS A 246 16.62 -15.55 12.96
C LYS A 246 15.33 -15.77 13.73
N ASP A 247 15.37 -15.74 15.06
CA ASP A 247 14.17 -15.96 15.91
C ASP A 247 13.09 -14.91 15.66
N SER A 248 13.51 -13.66 15.42
CA SER A 248 12.59 -12.56 15.10
C SER A 248 11.97 -12.72 13.71
N ALA A 249 12.73 -13.23 12.74
CA ALA A 249 12.21 -13.55 11.42
C ALA A 249 11.21 -14.70 11.49
N LEU A 250 11.55 -15.79 12.19
CA LEU A 250 10.64 -16.92 12.43
C LEU A 250 9.35 -16.49 13.10
N TRP A 251 9.42 -15.61 14.12
CA TRP A 251 8.25 -15.04 14.74
C TRP A 251 7.36 -14.30 13.72
N ALA A 252 7.95 -13.46 12.87
CA ALA A 252 7.16 -12.68 11.90
C ALA A 252 6.45 -13.58 10.88
N TYR A 253 7.11 -14.63 10.38
CA TYR A 253 6.51 -15.60 9.48
C TYR A 253 5.47 -16.48 10.17
N GLN A 254 5.69 -16.84 11.46
CA GLN A 254 4.69 -17.57 12.24
C GLN A 254 3.39 -16.77 12.39
N GLU A 255 3.49 -15.48 12.68
CA GLU A 255 2.32 -14.59 12.76
C GLU A 255 1.48 -14.59 11.45
N ILE A 256 2.13 -14.76 10.28
CA ILE A 256 1.41 -14.90 9.00
C ILE A 256 0.69 -16.25 8.92
N VAL A 257 1.37 -17.33 9.31
CA VAL A 257 0.79 -18.68 9.32
C VAL A 257 -0.42 -18.73 10.25
N ASP A 258 -0.35 -18.05 11.39
CA ASP A 258 -1.44 -18.00 12.39
C ASP A 258 -2.66 -17.19 11.91
N LEU A 259 -2.52 -16.39 10.87
CA LEU A 259 -3.69 -15.79 10.21
C LEU A 259 -4.57 -16.82 9.50
N LYS A 260 -4.04 -18.01 9.21
CA LYS A 260 -4.74 -19.12 8.54
C LYS A 260 -5.37 -18.66 7.21
N ARG A 261 -6.62 -19.03 6.93
CA ARG A 261 -7.37 -18.61 5.73
C ARG A 261 -7.62 -17.08 5.60
N LYS A 262 -7.27 -16.29 6.61
CA LYS A 262 -7.37 -14.83 6.56
C LYS A 262 -6.13 -14.16 5.96
N SER A 263 -5.04 -14.91 5.79
CA SER A 263 -3.87 -14.49 5.01
C SER A 263 -4.10 -14.75 3.53
N PRO A 264 -3.65 -13.87 2.61
CA PRO A 264 -3.59 -14.23 1.20
C PRO A 264 -2.72 -15.46 1.01
N PRO A 265 -3.10 -16.42 0.13
CA PRO A 265 -2.43 -17.70 -0.01
C PRO A 265 -0.93 -17.58 -0.29
N GLN A 266 -0.52 -16.66 -1.17
CA GLN A 266 0.90 -16.43 -1.49
C GLN A 266 1.74 -16.09 -0.25
N PHE A 267 1.27 -15.21 0.63
CA PHE A 267 1.98 -14.88 1.87
C PHE A 267 2.05 -16.07 2.82
N SER A 268 0.97 -16.87 2.89
CA SER A 268 0.93 -18.05 3.75
C SER A 268 1.94 -19.11 3.30
N ILE A 269 2.02 -19.38 1.99
CA ILE A 269 2.94 -20.39 1.43
C ILE A 269 4.38 -19.92 1.60
N HIS A 270 4.71 -18.70 1.16
CA HIS A 270 6.07 -18.18 1.29
C HIS A 270 6.52 -18.06 2.76
N ALA A 271 5.61 -17.72 3.69
CA ALA A 271 5.94 -17.72 5.12
C ALA A 271 6.25 -19.13 5.65
N LYS A 272 5.53 -20.17 5.22
CA LYS A 272 5.83 -21.56 5.58
C LYS A 272 7.16 -22.01 5.01
N ILE A 273 7.44 -21.69 3.74
CA ILE A 273 8.72 -21.96 3.10
C ILE A 273 9.86 -21.28 3.89
N LYS A 274 9.77 -19.97 4.13
CA LYS A 274 10.78 -19.22 4.88
C LYS A 274 11.02 -19.81 6.28
N LYS A 275 9.97 -20.20 6.98
CA LYS A 275 10.10 -20.89 8.27
C LYS A 275 10.88 -22.21 8.14
N THR A 276 10.54 -23.03 7.18
CA THR A 276 11.21 -24.34 6.97
C THR A 276 12.67 -24.16 6.61
N LEU A 277 12.99 -23.20 5.72
CA LEU A 277 14.38 -22.90 5.33
C LEU A 277 15.19 -22.31 6.49
N LEU A 278 14.59 -21.48 7.33
CA LEU A 278 15.27 -20.86 8.48
C LEU A 278 15.40 -21.80 9.68
N ASP A 279 14.61 -22.86 9.79
CA ASP A 279 14.67 -23.77 10.94
C ASP A 279 15.86 -24.72 10.87
N SER A 280 16.98 -24.28 11.41
CA SER A 280 18.20 -25.09 11.53
C SER A 280 18.18 -26.09 12.67
N THR A 281 17.11 -26.15 13.46
CA THR A 281 16.97 -27.11 14.57
C THR A 281 16.26 -28.39 14.13
N ALA A 282 15.45 -28.29 13.07
CA ALA A 282 14.77 -29.44 12.47
C ALA A 282 15.75 -30.29 11.63
N LEU A 283 15.55 -31.60 11.63
CA LEU A 283 16.31 -32.49 10.76
C LEU A 283 16.04 -32.19 9.28
N PHE A 284 17.02 -32.44 8.42
CA PHE A 284 16.90 -32.24 6.99
C PHE A 284 15.65 -32.94 6.41
N GLU A 285 15.46 -34.23 6.75
CA GLU A 285 14.33 -35.02 6.29
C GLU A 285 13.00 -34.43 6.72
N ASP A 286 12.90 -33.89 7.93
CA ASP A 286 11.67 -33.25 8.43
C ASP A 286 11.38 -31.96 7.67
N ARG A 287 12.42 -31.17 7.33
CA ARG A 287 12.29 -29.96 6.50
C ARG A 287 11.76 -30.31 5.11
N VAL A 288 12.37 -31.29 4.43
CA VAL A 288 11.93 -31.79 3.12
C VAL A 288 10.51 -32.35 3.17
N GLN A 289 10.21 -33.17 4.18
CA GLN A 289 8.87 -33.76 4.37
C GLN A 289 7.81 -32.69 4.60
N SER A 290 8.15 -31.64 5.34
CA SER A 290 7.24 -30.50 5.60
C SER A 290 6.84 -29.82 4.29
N LEU A 291 7.80 -29.48 3.42
CA LEU A 291 7.52 -28.87 2.11
C LEU A 291 6.78 -29.84 1.17
N SER A 292 7.18 -31.12 1.16
CA SER A 292 6.51 -32.16 0.35
C SER A 292 5.05 -32.35 0.75
N ASN A 293 4.72 -32.22 2.03
CA ASN A 293 3.34 -32.28 2.49
C ASN A 293 2.52 -31.06 2.06
N LEU A 294 3.14 -29.89 1.87
CA LEU A 294 2.47 -28.74 1.29
C LEU A 294 2.12 -28.95 -0.18
N ILE A 295 2.98 -29.62 -0.97
CA ILE A 295 2.71 -29.96 -2.37
C ILE A 295 1.51 -30.91 -2.49
N LYS A 296 1.37 -31.87 -1.57
CA LYS A 296 0.23 -32.83 -1.57
C LYS A 296 -1.12 -32.16 -1.35
N ASN A 297 -1.17 -30.93 -0.83
CA ASN A 297 -2.41 -30.21 -0.64
C ASN A 297 -2.83 -29.51 -1.94
N PHE A 298 -3.98 -29.93 -2.49
CA PHE A 298 -4.56 -29.37 -3.71
C PHE A 298 -4.70 -27.84 -3.69
N GLU A 299 -5.00 -27.22 -2.55
CA GLU A 299 -5.08 -25.75 -2.42
C GLU A 299 -3.74 -25.04 -2.75
N ASN A 300 -2.61 -25.75 -2.68
CA ASN A 300 -1.28 -25.20 -2.91
C ASN A 300 -0.75 -25.46 -4.34
N LEU A 301 -1.51 -26.12 -5.20
CA LEU A 301 -1.10 -26.40 -6.59
C LEU A 301 -0.59 -25.18 -7.36
N PRO A 302 -1.18 -23.97 -7.22
CA PRO A 302 -0.65 -22.77 -7.86
C PRO A 302 0.76 -22.38 -7.40
N TYR A 303 1.27 -22.93 -6.31
CA TYR A 303 2.58 -22.62 -5.70
C TYR A 303 3.54 -23.82 -5.76
N GLU A 304 3.23 -24.85 -6.54
CA GLU A 304 4.05 -26.05 -6.65
C GLU A 304 5.47 -25.75 -7.11
N HIS A 305 5.63 -24.80 -8.04
CA HIS A 305 6.93 -24.35 -8.54
C HIS A 305 7.82 -23.80 -7.42
N VAL A 306 7.30 -22.93 -6.55
CA VAL A 306 8.07 -22.36 -5.42
C VAL A 306 8.43 -23.44 -4.40
N LEU A 307 7.52 -24.36 -4.14
CA LEU A 307 7.74 -25.47 -3.19
C LEU A 307 8.81 -26.43 -3.72
N ASN A 308 8.74 -26.83 -5.00
CA ASN A 308 9.77 -27.68 -5.62
C ASN A 308 11.13 -26.98 -5.60
N ARG A 309 11.22 -25.70 -6.00
CA ARG A 309 12.45 -24.93 -5.91
C ARG A 309 13.02 -24.94 -4.47
N SER A 310 12.16 -24.70 -3.47
CA SER A 310 12.62 -24.67 -2.07
C SER A 310 13.12 -26.03 -1.57
N ILE A 311 12.56 -27.13 -2.05
CA ILE A 311 13.10 -28.49 -1.77
C ILE A 311 14.45 -28.65 -2.46
N GLY A 312 14.59 -28.23 -3.73
CA GLY A 312 15.85 -28.23 -4.44
C GLY A 312 16.94 -27.47 -3.69
N THR A 313 16.63 -26.29 -3.18
CA THR A 313 17.56 -25.49 -2.36
C THR A 313 18.00 -26.26 -1.09
N LEU A 314 17.08 -26.96 -0.40
CA LEU A 314 17.45 -27.79 0.76
C LEU A 314 18.44 -28.91 0.38
N TYR A 315 18.24 -29.56 -0.77
CA TYR A 315 19.17 -30.61 -1.24
C TYR A 315 20.53 -30.05 -1.65
N LEU A 316 20.58 -28.81 -2.20
CA LEU A 316 21.88 -28.14 -2.45
C LEU A 316 22.63 -27.81 -1.15
N GLU A 317 21.91 -27.38 -0.08
CA GLU A 317 22.52 -27.11 1.24
C GLU A 317 23.21 -28.37 1.82
N GLU A 318 22.79 -29.57 1.42
CA GLU A 318 23.32 -30.86 1.86
C GLU A 318 24.27 -31.55 0.80
N ASP A 319 24.75 -30.78 -0.16
CA ASP A 319 25.64 -31.29 -1.24
C ASP A 319 25.02 -32.42 -2.09
N GLN A 320 23.68 -32.54 -2.12
CA GLN A 320 22.94 -33.54 -2.88
C GLN A 320 22.50 -33.03 -4.26
N ASP A 321 23.45 -32.52 -5.03
CA ASP A 321 23.24 -31.81 -6.29
C ASP A 321 22.32 -32.55 -7.27
N SER A 322 22.52 -33.86 -7.48
CA SER A 322 21.72 -34.63 -8.44
C SER A 322 20.22 -34.63 -8.10
N VAL A 323 19.88 -34.62 -6.81
CA VAL A 323 18.49 -34.56 -6.36
C VAL A 323 17.96 -33.13 -6.46
N ALA A 324 18.78 -32.16 -6.10
CA ALA A 324 18.43 -30.74 -6.23
C ALA A 324 18.03 -30.38 -7.67
N LEU A 325 18.82 -30.82 -8.66
CA LEU A 325 18.54 -30.58 -10.09
C LEU A 325 17.16 -31.13 -10.51
N ILE A 326 16.78 -32.35 -10.03
CA ILE A 326 15.44 -32.91 -10.31
C ILE A 326 14.33 -32.00 -9.80
N TYR A 327 14.51 -31.40 -8.63
CA TYR A 327 13.51 -30.50 -8.07
C TYR A 327 13.47 -29.13 -8.76
N PHE A 328 14.60 -28.60 -9.22
CA PHE A 328 14.60 -27.40 -10.06
C PHE A 328 13.94 -27.63 -11.41
N GLU A 329 14.16 -28.80 -12.05
CA GLU A 329 13.45 -29.17 -13.26
C GLU A 329 11.94 -29.28 -13.03
N LYS A 330 11.49 -29.94 -11.94
CA LYS A 330 10.06 -29.98 -11.56
C LYS A 330 9.48 -28.59 -11.35
N SER A 331 10.26 -27.69 -10.75
CA SER A 331 9.86 -26.29 -10.59
C SER A 331 9.66 -25.61 -11.95
N LEU A 332 10.64 -25.75 -12.87
CA LEU A 332 10.59 -25.18 -14.22
C LEU A 332 9.48 -25.75 -15.10
N GLN A 333 9.10 -27.02 -14.89
CA GLN A 333 8.02 -27.69 -15.63
C GLN A 333 6.62 -27.39 -15.09
N SER A 334 6.51 -26.70 -13.95
CA SER A 334 5.20 -26.38 -13.36
C SER A 334 4.41 -25.43 -14.25
N PRO A 335 3.14 -25.74 -14.58
CA PRO A 335 2.30 -24.89 -15.42
C PRO A 335 2.01 -23.51 -14.81
N SER A 336 2.18 -23.36 -13.51
CA SER A 336 1.92 -22.14 -12.75
C SER A 336 3.18 -21.34 -12.39
N ILE A 337 4.33 -21.67 -13.03
CA ILE A 337 5.59 -20.99 -12.69
C ILE A 337 5.51 -19.49 -13.00
N ASP A 338 5.88 -18.68 -12.02
CA ASP A 338 6.04 -17.25 -12.19
C ASP A 338 7.44 -16.88 -12.74
N SER A 339 7.54 -15.68 -13.33
CA SER A 339 8.78 -15.21 -13.94
C SER A 339 9.94 -15.08 -12.93
N PHE A 340 9.65 -14.74 -11.69
CA PHE A 340 10.67 -14.59 -10.65
C PHE A 340 11.25 -15.95 -10.25
N THR A 341 10.41 -16.94 -10.01
CA THR A 341 10.86 -18.31 -9.72
C THR A 341 11.62 -18.92 -10.89
N GLN A 342 11.22 -18.63 -12.13
CA GLN A 342 11.94 -19.07 -13.32
C GLN A 342 13.36 -18.48 -13.38
N ILE A 343 13.49 -17.18 -13.14
CA ILE A 343 14.81 -16.50 -13.13
C ILE A 343 15.70 -17.09 -12.04
N GLU A 344 15.20 -17.25 -10.83
CA GLU A 344 15.96 -17.80 -9.70
C GLU A 344 16.40 -19.24 -9.97
N ASN A 345 15.56 -20.10 -10.58
CA ASN A 345 15.94 -21.45 -10.96
C ASN A 345 17.08 -21.45 -12.01
N TYR A 346 16.99 -20.59 -13.03
CA TYR A 346 18.05 -20.51 -14.03
C TYR A 346 19.34 -19.93 -13.46
N GLN A 347 19.26 -19.04 -12.49
CA GLN A 347 20.44 -18.53 -11.79
C GLN A 347 21.13 -19.64 -11.00
N ASP A 348 20.39 -20.41 -10.19
CA ASP A 348 20.96 -21.53 -9.41
C ASP A 348 21.57 -22.59 -10.33
N LEU A 349 20.88 -22.92 -11.45
CA LEU A 349 21.40 -23.87 -12.44
C LEU A 349 22.65 -23.36 -13.16
N ALA A 350 22.70 -22.07 -13.47
CA ALA A 350 23.87 -21.47 -14.11
C ALA A 350 25.09 -21.45 -13.15
N GLU A 351 24.88 -21.11 -11.89
CA GLU A 351 25.90 -21.13 -10.84
C GLU A 351 26.44 -22.54 -10.63
N TYR A 352 25.55 -23.53 -10.49
CA TYR A 352 25.92 -24.93 -10.40
C TYR A 352 26.80 -25.41 -11.60
N ASN A 353 26.34 -25.12 -12.84
CA ASN A 353 27.10 -25.53 -14.04
C ASN A 353 28.45 -24.83 -14.12
N PHE A 354 28.51 -23.55 -13.73
CA PHE A 354 29.77 -22.81 -13.70
C PHE A 354 30.76 -23.43 -12.70
N GLU A 355 30.31 -23.77 -11.49
CA GLU A 355 31.17 -24.43 -10.48
C GLU A 355 31.67 -25.81 -10.90
N LYS A 356 30.85 -26.56 -11.66
CA LYS A 356 31.22 -27.88 -12.20
C LYS A 356 32.07 -27.79 -13.51
N GLY A 357 32.29 -26.59 -14.06
CA GLY A 357 33.01 -26.39 -15.32
C GLY A 357 32.26 -26.85 -16.56
N ASN A 358 30.92 -26.95 -16.49
CA ASN A 358 30.04 -27.27 -17.60
C ASN A 358 29.59 -25.97 -18.29
N TYR A 359 30.25 -25.59 -19.38
CA TYR A 359 29.96 -24.36 -20.14
C TYR A 359 29.13 -24.66 -21.38
#